data_dd5229cb17d80e1dbf2ef7fd58c6e117
#
_entry.id   dd5229cb17d80e1dbf2ef7fd58c6e117
#
_cell.length_a   1.000
_cell.length_b   1.000
_cell.length_c   1.000
_cell.angle_alpha   90.00
_cell.angle_beta   90.00
_cell.angle_gamma   90.00
#
_symmetry.space_group_name_H-M   'P 1'
#
loop_
_entity.id
_entity.type
_entity.pdbx_description
1 polymer ?
#
loop_
_entity_poly.entity_id
_entity_poly.type
_entity_poly.pdbx_seq_one_letter_code
_entity_poly.pdbx_strand_id
1 'polypeptide(L)'
;GFVAHHNVDIWRMTTPVGGCAVWAFWPMSPGWFCEHIFAHYEYTMDEKYLRETAYPIMKKAAEFYCDYLVEYKDGYLIAAPSTSPENNFVLNGSNCAVSQTTTMTMSIIRELFENCIKASDILGEDKEFAEILKDKLDRMLPFKIGKRGQLLEWYNEEKESEIHHRHCSMLYGLHPAHLITSDGTPELADACRRSLEIRGDDGTGWSLGWKINFWARLRDGNHALKLFDQQLRFKASTGMNYSHGGGTYENLFDAHPPFQIDGNFGAVSG
;
A
#
# COMPACT_ATOMS: atom_id res chain seq x y z
N GLY A 1 -19.81 7.95 -5.98
CA GLY A 1 -18.36 7.87 -5.80
C GLY A 1 -17.59 8.06 -7.10
N PHE A 2 -16.28 8.05 -7.04
CA PHE A 2 -15.40 8.05 -8.21
C PHE A 2 -14.26 7.04 -8.05
N VAL A 3 -13.72 6.61 -9.20
CA VAL A 3 -12.50 5.80 -9.28
C VAL A 3 -11.60 6.38 -10.36
N ALA A 4 -10.29 6.20 -10.21
CA ALA A 4 -9.30 6.56 -11.22
C ALA A 4 -8.77 5.29 -11.89
N HIS A 5 -8.55 5.34 -13.20
CA HIS A 5 -7.86 4.27 -13.90
C HIS A 5 -6.39 4.24 -13.49
N HIS A 6 -5.86 3.04 -13.25
CA HIS A 6 -4.46 2.86 -12.88
C HIS A 6 -3.50 3.28 -14.00
N ASN A 7 -3.82 2.94 -15.24
CA ASN A 7 -3.02 3.32 -16.40
C ASN A 7 -3.71 4.45 -17.18
N VAL A 8 -3.07 5.60 -17.26
CA VAL A 8 -3.47 6.73 -18.10
C VAL A 8 -2.23 7.29 -18.77
N ASP A 9 -2.20 7.30 -20.11
CA ASP A 9 -1.11 7.88 -20.86
C ASP A 9 -1.30 9.40 -21.14
N ILE A 10 -0.31 10.00 -21.80
CA ILE A 10 -0.36 11.44 -22.14
C ILE A 10 -1.49 11.81 -23.12
N TRP A 11 -2.05 10.85 -23.84
CA TRP A 11 -3.22 11.03 -24.72
C TRP A 11 -4.54 10.73 -24.02
N ARG A 12 -4.51 10.49 -22.69
CA ARG A 12 -5.68 10.15 -21.86
C ARG A 12 -6.32 8.80 -22.22
N MET A 13 -5.55 7.90 -22.78
CA MET A 13 -5.98 6.52 -23.00
C MET A 13 -5.83 5.72 -21.69
N THR A 14 -6.81 4.87 -21.42
CA THR A 14 -6.85 3.99 -20.24
C THR A 14 -6.60 2.53 -20.60
N THR A 15 -5.83 2.28 -21.65
CA THR A 15 -5.50 0.94 -22.13
C THR A 15 -4.63 0.21 -21.11
N PRO A 16 -4.97 -1.05 -20.76
CA PRO A 16 -4.18 -1.84 -19.83
C PRO A 16 -2.75 -2.08 -20.34
N VAL A 17 -1.75 -1.75 -19.50
CA VAL A 17 -0.34 -1.98 -19.82
C VAL A 17 -0.08 -3.47 -20.04
N GLY A 18 0.45 -3.82 -21.22
CA GLY A 18 0.77 -5.19 -21.59
C GLY A 18 -0.40 -6.18 -21.57
N GLY A 19 -1.63 -5.69 -21.41
CA GLY A 19 -2.82 -6.53 -21.25
C GLY A 19 -2.82 -7.38 -19.97
N CYS A 20 -1.97 -7.05 -19.00
CA CYS A 20 -1.77 -7.84 -17.78
C CYS A 20 -2.47 -7.21 -16.57
N ALA A 21 -3.34 -7.98 -15.91
CA ALA A 21 -4.12 -7.49 -14.78
C ALA A 21 -3.25 -7.03 -13.59
N VAL A 22 -2.09 -7.63 -13.35
CA VAL A 22 -1.18 -7.25 -12.27
C VAL A 22 -0.64 -5.82 -12.41
N TRP A 23 -0.59 -5.29 -13.64
CA TRP A 23 -0.11 -3.95 -13.94
C TRP A 23 -1.23 -2.95 -14.28
N ALA A 24 -2.45 -3.41 -14.46
CA ALA A 24 -3.51 -2.58 -15.01
C ALA A 24 -4.78 -2.55 -14.15
N PHE A 25 -5.10 -3.63 -13.46
CA PHE A 25 -6.31 -3.72 -12.65
C PHE A 25 -6.02 -3.35 -11.19
N TRP A 26 -6.13 -2.07 -10.87
CA TRP A 26 -5.92 -1.59 -9.50
C TRP A 26 -6.73 -0.32 -9.22
N PRO A 27 -8.00 -0.44 -8.78
CA PRO A 27 -8.89 0.71 -8.56
C PRO A 27 -8.65 1.39 -7.21
N MET A 28 -7.46 1.29 -6.63
CA MET A 28 -7.12 1.78 -5.30
C MET A 28 -6.43 3.14 -5.29
N SER A 29 -6.07 3.69 -6.47
CA SER A 29 -5.38 4.99 -6.57
C SER A 29 -6.09 6.12 -5.81
N PRO A 30 -7.42 6.31 -5.90
CA PRO A 30 -8.08 7.38 -5.17
C PRO A 30 -7.96 7.22 -3.65
N GLY A 31 -8.05 5.99 -3.14
CA GLY A 31 -7.88 5.72 -1.72
C GLY A 31 -6.47 6.07 -1.23
N TRP A 32 -5.45 5.64 -1.98
CA TRP A 32 -4.06 5.97 -1.63
C TRP A 32 -3.79 7.47 -1.70
N PHE A 33 -4.24 8.17 -2.77
CA PHE A 33 -4.04 9.61 -2.86
C PHE A 33 -4.75 10.39 -1.75
N CYS A 34 -5.84 9.87 -1.22
CA CYS A 34 -6.53 10.48 -0.08
C CYS A 34 -5.70 10.48 1.20
N GLU A 35 -4.75 9.52 1.36
CA GLU A 35 -3.77 9.56 2.44
C GLU A 35 -2.96 10.86 2.41
N HIS A 36 -2.37 11.21 1.24
CA HIS A 36 -1.60 12.46 1.06
C HIS A 36 -2.45 13.71 1.31
N ILE A 37 -3.71 13.68 0.87
CA ILE A 37 -4.66 14.79 1.05
C ILE A 37 -4.96 14.98 2.54
N PHE A 38 -5.17 13.89 3.28
CA PHE A 38 -5.43 13.96 4.71
C PHE A 38 -4.16 14.32 5.50
N ALA A 39 -3.00 13.76 5.15
CA ALA A 39 -1.72 14.10 5.73
C ALA A 39 -1.42 15.61 5.62
N HIS A 40 -1.77 16.25 4.51
CA HIS A 40 -1.64 17.72 4.39
C HIS A 40 -2.41 18.44 5.52
N TYR A 41 -3.63 18.00 5.82
CA TYR A 41 -4.38 18.53 6.96
C TYR A 41 -3.67 18.25 8.30
N GLU A 42 -3.20 17.03 8.52
CA GLU A 42 -2.53 16.66 9.79
C GLU A 42 -1.27 17.50 10.06
N TYR A 43 -0.53 17.89 9.01
CA TYR A 43 0.64 18.76 9.15
C TYR A 43 0.30 20.25 9.29
N THR A 44 -0.80 20.72 8.69
CA THR A 44 -1.14 22.13 8.65
C THR A 44 -2.21 22.53 9.65
N MET A 45 -3.07 21.59 10.07
CA MET A 45 -4.26 21.81 10.90
C MET A 45 -5.23 22.83 10.26
N ASP A 46 -5.23 22.95 8.93
CA ASP A 46 -6.09 23.88 8.19
C ASP A 46 -7.49 23.27 7.99
N GLU A 47 -8.42 23.59 8.88
CA GLU A 47 -9.81 23.13 8.79
C GLU A 47 -10.55 23.65 7.56
N LYS A 48 -10.17 24.82 7.04
CA LYS A 48 -10.74 25.33 5.82
C LYS A 48 -10.36 24.45 4.62
N TYR A 49 -9.09 24.09 4.52
CA TYR A 49 -8.61 23.14 3.51
C TYR A 49 -9.31 21.78 3.68
N LEU A 50 -9.41 21.28 4.92
CA LEU A 50 -10.09 20.02 5.19
C LEU A 50 -11.54 20.05 4.68
N ARG A 51 -12.28 21.12 4.98
CA ARG A 51 -13.70 21.28 4.64
C ARG A 51 -13.93 21.48 3.14
N GLU A 52 -13.15 22.38 2.51
CA GLU A 52 -13.42 22.82 1.15
C GLU A 52 -12.75 21.96 0.08
N THR A 53 -11.68 21.23 0.44
CA THR A 53 -10.87 20.47 -0.53
C THR A 53 -10.73 18.99 -0.16
N ALA A 54 -10.20 18.68 1.02
CA ALA A 54 -9.83 17.31 1.38
C ALA A 54 -11.06 16.41 1.55
N TYR A 55 -11.96 16.78 2.46
CA TYR A 55 -13.10 15.93 2.81
C TYR A 55 -14.04 15.65 1.63
N PRO A 56 -14.39 16.59 0.76
CA PRO A 56 -15.20 16.28 -0.41
C PRO A 56 -14.57 15.25 -1.34
N ILE A 57 -13.25 15.27 -1.54
CA ILE A 57 -12.52 14.30 -2.36
C ILE A 57 -12.52 12.93 -1.67
N MET A 58 -12.14 12.89 -0.39
CA MET A 58 -12.08 11.68 0.42
C MET A 58 -13.45 10.99 0.50
N LYS A 59 -14.52 11.76 0.76
CA LYS A 59 -15.89 11.26 0.81
C LYS A 59 -16.29 10.61 -0.51
N LYS A 60 -15.99 11.24 -1.65
CA LYS A 60 -16.32 10.68 -2.98
C LYS A 60 -15.54 9.40 -3.29
N ALA A 61 -14.31 9.30 -2.86
CA ALA A 61 -13.54 8.06 -2.94
C ALA A 61 -14.14 6.98 -2.02
N ALA A 62 -14.49 7.33 -0.79
CA ALA A 62 -15.11 6.41 0.17
C ALA A 62 -16.49 5.89 -0.31
N GLU A 63 -17.32 6.74 -0.94
CA GLU A 63 -18.58 6.33 -1.56
C GLU A 63 -18.35 5.22 -2.60
N PHE A 64 -17.30 5.34 -3.45
CA PHE A 64 -16.97 4.29 -4.41
C PHE A 64 -16.63 2.97 -3.70
N TYR A 65 -15.80 3.02 -2.66
CA TYR A 65 -15.44 1.79 -1.94
C TYR A 65 -16.61 1.22 -1.11
N CYS A 66 -17.54 2.04 -0.68
CA CYS A 66 -18.78 1.54 -0.08
C CYS A 66 -19.57 0.63 -1.02
N ASP A 67 -19.59 0.96 -2.32
CA ASP A 67 -20.23 0.16 -3.36
C ASP A 67 -19.35 -1.00 -3.85
N TYR A 68 -18.02 -0.84 -3.78
CA TYR A 68 -17.05 -1.85 -4.21
C TYR A 68 -16.90 -3.02 -3.23
N LEU A 69 -17.16 -2.77 -1.95
CA LEU A 69 -17.18 -3.82 -0.93
C LEU A 69 -18.40 -4.73 -1.10
N VAL A 70 -18.16 -6.03 -1.21
CA VAL A 70 -19.20 -7.06 -1.34
C VAL A 70 -19.25 -7.96 -0.13
N GLU A 71 -20.43 -8.50 0.16
CA GLU A 71 -20.61 -9.43 1.27
C GLU A 71 -19.92 -10.77 0.98
N TYR A 72 -19.24 -11.26 1.99
CA TYR A 72 -18.54 -12.54 2.00
C TYR A 72 -19.13 -13.42 3.10
N LYS A 73 -18.50 -14.55 3.40
CA LYS A 73 -18.92 -15.48 4.44
C LYS A 73 -19.08 -14.78 5.80
N ASP A 74 -20.05 -15.25 6.57
CA ASP A 74 -20.29 -14.81 7.95
C ASP A 74 -20.57 -13.30 8.10
N GLY A 75 -21.06 -12.65 7.04
CA GLY A 75 -21.39 -11.23 7.04
C GLY A 75 -20.20 -10.28 6.91
N TYR A 76 -18.99 -10.80 6.73
CA TYR A 76 -17.82 -9.97 6.44
C TYR A 76 -17.91 -9.29 5.08
N LEU A 77 -17.25 -8.15 4.96
CA LEU A 77 -17.07 -7.40 3.71
C LEU A 77 -15.66 -7.59 3.15
N ILE A 78 -15.58 -7.81 1.84
CA ILE A 78 -14.32 -7.88 1.09
C ILE A 78 -14.39 -7.01 -0.15
N ALA A 79 -13.24 -6.57 -0.64
CA ALA A 79 -13.10 -5.92 -1.94
C ALA A 79 -12.75 -6.99 -2.99
N ALA A 80 -13.72 -7.30 -3.86
CA ALA A 80 -13.56 -8.33 -4.88
C ALA A 80 -14.11 -7.85 -6.24
N PRO A 81 -13.35 -8.06 -7.35
CA PRO A 81 -12.02 -8.65 -7.46
C PRO A 81 -10.88 -7.73 -6.97
N SER A 82 -9.71 -8.29 -6.66
CA SER A 82 -8.57 -7.54 -6.11
C SER A 82 -7.24 -8.07 -6.64
N THR A 83 -6.23 -7.19 -6.72
CA THR A 83 -4.84 -7.53 -7.05
C THR A 83 -3.91 -7.06 -5.94
N SER A 84 -2.73 -7.65 -5.83
CA SER A 84 -1.63 -7.15 -5.00
C SER A 84 -0.46 -6.77 -5.91
N PRO A 85 -0.39 -5.52 -6.36
CA PRO A 85 0.65 -5.13 -7.30
C PRO A 85 2.06 -5.24 -6.69
N GLU A 86 3.02 -5.73 -7.44
CA GLU A 86 2.90 -6.34 -8.77
C GLU A 86 3.19 -7.84 -8.71
N ASN A 87 2.90 -8.51 -7.57
CA ASN A 87 3.18 -9.93 -7.41
C ASN A 87 2.00 -10.79 -7.88
N ASN A 88 2.30 -12.02 -8.22
CA ASN A 88 1.34 -13.04 -8.62
C ASN A 88 1.34 -14.18 -7.59
N PHE A 89 0.28 -14.97 -7.61
CA PHE A 89 0.18 -16.23 -6.89
C PHE A 89 0.02 -17.40 -7.87
N VAL A 90 0.34 -18.59 -7.41
CA VAL A 90 0.23 -19.81 -8.22
C VAL A 90 -1.02 -20.57 -7.83
N LEU A 91 -1.93 -20.75 -8.79
CA LEU A 91 -3.14 -21.56 -8.63
C LEU A 91 -3.18 -22.63 -9.74
N ASN A 92 -3.26 -23.89 -9.36
CA ASN A 92 -3.26 -25.02 -10.31
C ASN A 92 -2.12 -25.00 -11.35
N GLY A 93 -0.93 -24.58 -10.90
CA GLY A 93 0.26 -24.50 -11.75
C GLY A 93 0.35 -23.28 -12.66
N SER A 94 -0.62 -22.36 -12.60
CA SER A 94 -0.65 -21.13 -13.40
C SER A 94 -0.45 -19.89 -12.50
N ASN A 95 0.24 -18.87 -13.03
CA ASN A 95 0.35 -17.58 -12.38
C ASN A 95 -0.97 -16.82 -12.51
N CYS A 96 -1.47 -16.32 -11.36
CA CYS A 96 -2.71 -15.57 -11.26
C CYS A 96 -2.44 -14.23 -10.58
N ALA A 97 -3.05 -13.15 -11.09
CA ALA A 97 -2.94 -11.81 -10.52
C ALA A 97 -4.18 -11.42 -9.70
N VAL A 98 -5.35 -11.87 -10.11
CA VAL A 98 -6.65 -11.45 -9.55
C VAL A 98 -7.13 -12.47 -8.53
N SER A 99 -7.39 -11.99 -7.32
CA SER A 99 -7.90 -12.77 -6.19
C SER A 99 -9.24 -12.21 -5.68
N GLN A 100 -9.83 -12.88 -4.70
CA GLN A 100 -11.04 -12.40 -4.03
C GLN A 100 -10.77 -11.08 -3.29
N THR A 101 -9.69 -11.04 -2.50
CA THR A 101 -9.26 -9.83 -1.81
C THR A 101 -7.79 -9.90 -1.45
N THR A 102 -7.18 -8.74 -1.20
CA THR A 102 -5.77 -8.61 -0.81
C THR A 102 -5.65 -7.71 0.41
N THR A 103 -4.60 -7.93 1.19
CA THR A 103 -4.33 -7.14 2.39
C THR A 103 -4.11 -5.66 2.06
N MET A 104 -3.41 -5.35 0.95
CA MET A 104 -3.20 -3.97 0.52
C MET A 104 -4.54 -3.25 0.24
N THR A 105 -5.40 -3.87 -0.56
CA THR A 105 -6.70 -3.28 -0.91
C THR A 105 -7.54 -3.00 0.34
N MET A 106 -7.62 -3.98 1.26
CA MET A 106 -8.35 -3.81 2.51
C MET A 106 -7.73 -2.75 3.42
N SER A 107 -6.40 -2.61 3.43
CA SER A 107 -5.69 -1.57 4.19
C SER A 107 -6.03 -0.17 3.69
N ILE A 108 -5.96 0.05 2.37
CA ILE A 108 -6.26 1.36 1.76
C ILE A 108 -7.71 1.79 2.07
N ILE A 109 -8.66 0.86 1.95
CA ILE A 109 -10.07 1.16 2.24
C ILE A 109 -10.27 1.48 3.73
N ARG A 110 -9.65 0.71 4.64
CA ARG A 110 -9.73 0.97 6.08
C ARG A 110 -9.21 2.35 6.43
N GLU A 111 -8.02 2.68 5.98
CA GLU A 111 -7.41 3.99 6.25
C GLU A 111 -8.28 5.14 5.74
N LEU A 112 -8.76 5.04 4.50
CA LEU A 112 -9.65 6.06 3.95
C LEU A 112 -10.93 6.23 4.79
N PHE A 113 -11.56 5.12 5.20
CA PHE A 113 -12.78 5.19 6.01
C PHE A 113 -12.50 5.79 7.39
N GLU A 114 -11.42 5.38 8.06
CA GLU A 114 -11.01 5.95 9.34
C GLU A 114 -10.72 7.46 9.22
N ASN A 115 -10.02 7.88 8.16
CA ASN A 115 -9.71 9.28 7.92
C ASN A 115 -10.96 10.10 7.57
N CYS A 116 -11.93 9.53 6.84
CA CYS A 116 -13.22 10.19 6.61
C CYS A 116 -14.02 10.37 7.91
N ILE A 117 -14.01 9.37 8.80
CA ILE A 117 -14.67 9.47 10.12
C ILE A 117 -14.02 10.55 10.95
N LYS A 118 -12.68 10.56 11.04
CA LYS A 118 -11.93 11.61 11.75
C LYS A 118 -12.24 13.00 11.20
N ALA A 119 -12.25 13.16 9.88
CA ALA A 119 -12.58 14.42 9.23
C ALA A 119 -14.01 14.87 9.52
N SER A 120 -14.99 13.96 9.48
CA SER A 120 -16.38 14.23 9.86
C SER A 120 -16.50 14.71 11.31
N ASP A 121 -15.79 14.07 12.24
CA ASP A 121 -15.80 14.45 13.65
C ASP A 121 -15.16 15.84 13.87
N ILE A 122 -14.03 16.14 13.22
CA ILE A 122 -13.35 17.44 13.30
C ILE A 122 -14.23 18.55 12.76
N LEU A 123 -14.86 18.33 11.60
CA LEU A 123 -15.71 19.32 10.92
C LEU A 123 -17.10 19.45 11.57
N GLY A 124 -17.53 18.46 12.35
CA GLY A 124 -18.88 18.37 12.89
C GLY A 124 -19.98 18.12 11.84
N GLU A 125 -19.62 17.54 10.69
CA GLU A 125 -20.48 17.35 9.53
C GLU A 125 -20.62 15.87 9.15
N ASP A 126 -21.63 15.52 8.36
CA ASP A 126 -21.83 14.19 7.71
C ASP A 126 -21.83 13.01 8.69
N LYS A 127 -22.36 13.15 9.89
CA LYS A 127 -22.40 12.09 10.92
C LYS A 127 -23.06 10.80 10.44
N GLU A 128 -24.11 10.93 9.61
CA GLU A 128 -24.79 9.75 9.05
C GLU A 128 -23.87 8.93 8.15
N PHE A 129 -23.06 9.61 7.32
CA PHE A 129 -22.08 8.93 6.48
C PHE A 129 -20.95 8.29 7.32
N ALA A 130 -20.50 8.98 8.37
CA ALA A 130 -19.52 8.41 9.31
C ALA A 130 -20.03 7.12 9.98
N GLU A 131 -21.30 7.05 10.37
CA GLU A 131 -21.90 5.81 10.91
C GLU A 131 -21.96 4.67 9.87
N ILE A 132 -22.24 4.98 8.61
CA ILE A 132 -22.16 3.98 7.52
C ILE A 132 -20.74 3.44 7.39
N LEU A 133 -19.72 4.30 7.47
CA LEU A 133 -18.33 3.87 7.38
C LEU A 133 -17.90 3.03 8.59
N LYS A 134 -18.36 3.36 9.79
CA LYS A 134 -18.12 2.55 11.02
C LYS A 134 -18.70 1.14 10.88
N ASP A 135 -19.98 1.02 10.48
CA ASP A 135 -20.60 -0.30 10.23
C ASP A 135 -19.78 -1.13 9.23
N LYS A 136 -19.34 -0.50 8.14
CA LYS A 136 -18.51 -1.20 7.14
C LYS A 136 -17.16 -1.62 7.71
N LEU A 137 -16.48 -0.76 8.47
CA LEU A 137 -15.19 -1.07 9.13
C LEU A 137 -15.30 -2.28 10.06
N ASP A 138 -16.37 -2.33 10.87
CA ASP A 138 -16.62 -3.44 11.80
C ASP A 138 -16.83 -4.77 11.07
N ARG A 139 -17.38 -4.71 9.86
CA ARG A 139 -17.63 -5.87 9.01
C ARG A 139 -16.49 -6.19 8.04
N MET A 140 -15.51 -5.35 7.88
CA MET A 140 -14.38 -5.64 7.00
C MET A 140 -13.58 -6.84 7.51
N LEU A 141 -13.26 -7.73 6.59
CA LEU A 141 -12.48 -8.94 6.88
C LEU A 141 -11.14 -8.56 7.57
N PRO A 142 -10.82 -9.13 8.75
CA PRO A 142 -9.60 -8.78 9.50
C PRO A 142 -8.35 -9.26 8.78
N PHE A 143 -7.21 -8.64 9.06
CA PHE A 143 -5.90 -9.10 8.60
C PHE A 143 -5.59 -10.49 9.12
N LYS A 144 -4.87 -11.27 8.33
CA LYS A 144 -4.52 -12.65 8.67
C LYS A 144 -3.02 -12.89 8.70
N ILE A 145 -2.61 -13.70 9.65
CA ILE A 145 -1.24 -14.23 9.77
C ILE A 145 -1.22 -15.62 9.16
N GLY A 146 -0.26 -15.86 8.27
CA GLY A 146 -0.10 -17.15 7.59
C GLY A 146 0.71 -18.15 8.41
N LYS A 147 0.82 -19.36 7.89
CA LYS A 147 1.50 -20.50 8.57
C LYS A 147 3.00 -20.28 8.82
N ARG A 148 3.64 -19.39 8.05
CA ARG A 148 5.04 -19.00 8.25
C ARG A 148 5.22 -17.86 9.24
N GLY A 149 4.13 -17.37 9.86
CA GLY A 149 4.10 -16.21 10.72
C GLY A 149 4.06 -14.87 9.98
N GLN A 150 3.98 -14.87 8.65
CA GLN A 150 3.92 -13.66 7.83
C GLN A 150 2.51 -13.06 7.80
N LEU A 151 2.41 -11.75 7.56
CA LEU A 151 1.16 -11.12 7.15
C LEU A 151 0.78 -11.63 5.75
N LEU A 152 -0.44 -12.14 5.58
CA LEU A 152 -0.87 -12.68 4.29
C LEU A 152 -1.03 -11.55 3.26
N GLU A 153 -0.52 -11.76 2.07
CA GLU A 153 -0.71 -10.88 0.92
C GLU A 153 -2.09 -11.11 0.28
N TRP A 154 -2.41 -12.38 0.03
CA TRP A 154 -3.73 -12.84 -0.41
C TRP A 154 -4.44 -13.58 0.71
N TYR A 155 -5.73 -13.43 0.76
CA TYR A 155 -6.53 -13.86 1.90
C TYR A 155 -6.57 -15.39 2.11
N ASN A 156 -6.48 -16.17 1.03
CA ASN A 156 -6.53 -17.64 1.09
C ASN A 156 -5.17 -18.31 1.29
N GLU A 157 -4.12 -17.55 1.61
CA GLU A 157 -2.74 -18.04 1.74
C GLU A 157 -2.25 -18.75 0.46
N GLU A 158 -2.48 -18.15 -0.67
CA GLU A 158 -1.99 -18.62 -1.96
C GLU A 158 -0.46 -18.67 -1.97
N LYS A 159 0.10 -19.61 -2.74
CA LYS A 159 1.54 -19.72 -2.94
C LYS A 159 2.03 -18.54 -3.78
N GLU A 160 2.90 -17.71 -3.23
CA GLU A 160 3.53 -16.62 -3.96
C GLU A 160 4.30 -17.13 -5.19
N SER A 161 4.16 -16.43 -6.31
CA SER A 161 4.92 -16.72 -7.52
C SER A 161 6.40 -16.35 -7.35
N GLU A 162 6.65 -15.19 -6.73
CA GLU A 162 7.98 -14.68 -6.43
C GLU A 162 8.09 -14.28 -4.95
N ILE A 163 8.75 -15.12 -4.17
CA ILE A 163 8.82 -14.96 -2.72
C ILE A 163 9.68 -13.75 -2.28
N HIS A 164 10.68 -13.39 -3.10
CA HIS A 164 11.57 -12.24 -2.91
C HIS A 164 11.19 -11.05 -3.78
N HIS A 165 9.91 -10.93 -4.15
CA HIS A 165 9.42 -9.84 -4.97
C HIS A 165 9.78 -8.49 -4.37
N ARG A 166 10.19 -7.52 -5.22
CA ARG A 166 10.57 -6.17 -4.79
C ARG A 166 9.44 -5.37 -4.14
N HIS A 167 8.16 -5.65 -4.48
CA HIS A 167 7.01 -5.04 -3.82
C HIS A 167 6.67 -5.75 -2.51
N CYS A 168 6.27 -4.96 -1.52
CA CYS A 168 5.77 -5.41 -0.22
C CYS A 168 4.35 -4.86 0.01
N SER A 169 3.47 -5.02 -0.96
CA SER A 169 2.14 -4.40 -1.00
C SER A 169 1.28 -4.70 0.23
N MET A 170 1.40 -5.92 0.79
CA MET A 170 0.71 -6.32 2.02
C MET A 170 1.09 -5.47 3.24
N LEU A 171 2.22 -4.77 3.20
CA LEU A 171 2.69 -3.95 4.32
C LEU A 171 2.18 -2.50 4.29
N TYR A 172 1.29 -2.15 3.35
CA TYR A 172 0.68 -0.82 3.31
C TYR A 172 0.08 -0.39 4.65
N GLY A 173 -0.55 -1.31 5.38
CA GLY A 173 -1.12 -1.05 6.70
C GLY A 173 -0.10 -0.70 7.79
N LEU A 174 1.18 -1.07 7.60
CA LEU A 174 2.30 -0.66 8.45
C LEU A 174 2.86 0.70 8.04
N HIS A 175 3.04 0.93 6.74
CA HIS A 175 3.50 2.17 6.13
C HIS A 175 3.04 2.22 4.65
N PRO A 176 2.47 3.33 4.14
CA PRO A 176 2.32 4.64 4.80
C PRO A 176 1.23 4.71 5.86
N ALA A 177 0.22 3.85 5.82
CA ALA A 177 -0.86 3.83 6.81
C ALA A 177 -0.36 3.55 8.25
N HIS A 178 -1.24 3.76 9.22
CA HIS A 178 -0.98 3.56 10.64
C HIS A 178 -1.91 2.51 11.27
N LEU A 179 -2.37 1.56 10.46
CA LEU A 179 -3.29 0.50 10.88
C LEU A 179 -2.59 -0.60 11.68
N ILE A 180 -1.31 -0.80 11.42
CA ILE A 180 -0.47 -1.78 12.10
C ILE A 180 0.67 -1.04 12.79
N THR A 181 0.75 -1.20 14.12
CA THR A 181 1.77 -0.55 14.93
C THR A 181 2.31 -1.52 15.98
N SER A 182 3.57 -1.31 16.39
CA SER A 182 4.20 -2.17 17.42
C SER A 182 3.50 -2.10 18.77
N ASP A 183 2.83 -0.99 19.08
CA ASP A 183 2.13 -0.82 20.38
C ASP A 183 0.66 -1.27 20.29
N GLY A 184 -0.04 -0.91 19.22
CA GLY A 184 -1.48 -1.14 19.10
C GLY A 184 -1.84 -2.54 18.58
N THR A 185 -0.98 -3.11 17.72
CA THR A 185 -1.23 -4.42 17.06
C THR A 185 0.06 -5.25 17.01
N PRO A 186 0.67 -5.62 18.15
CA PRO A 186 2.00 -6.22 18.19
C PRO A 186 2.10 -7.52 17.38
N GLU A 187 1.08 -8.38 17.42
CA GLU A 187 1.08 -9.63 16.64
C GLU A 187 1.11 -9.38 15.12
N LEU A 188 0.39 -8.36 14.64
CA LEU A 188 0.43 -7.98 13.23
C LEU A 188 1.76 -7.30 12.87
N ALA A 189 2.34 -6.53 13.79
CA ALA A 189 3.67 -5.93 13.60
C ALA A 189 4.76 -7.02 13.48
N ASP A 190 4.71 -8.06 14.31
CA ASP A 190 5.60 -9.23 14.22
C ASP A 190 5.38 -9.98 12.90
N ALA A 191 4.14 -10.11 12.44
CA ALA A 191 3.84 -10.70 11.15
C ALA A 191 4.39 -9.86 9.97
N CYS A 192 4.37 -8.54 10.07
CA CYS A 192 5.01 -7.64 9.10
C CYS A 192 6.54 -7.83 9.10
N ARG A 193 7.16 -7.91 10.28
CA ARG A 193 8.59 -8.24 10.42
C ARG A 193 8.92 -9.55 9.73
N ARG A 194 8.13 -10.57 9.98
CA ARG A 194 8.31 -11.88 9.35
C ARG A 194 8.16 -11.83 7.83
N SER A 195 7.23 -11.02 7.31
CA SER A 195 7.08 -10.79 5.86
C SER A 195 8.33 -10.15 5.26
N LEU A 196 8.92 -9.15 5.92
CA LEU A 196 10.16 -8.49 5.48
C LEU A 196 11.34 -9.45 5.48
N GLU A 197 11.49 -10.28 6.53
CA GLU A 197 12.53 -11.32 6.57
C GLU A 197 12.41 -12.29 5.41
N ILE A 198 11.19 -12.69 5.04
CA ILE A 198 10.93 -13.57 3.89
C ILE A 198 11.24 -12.88 2.57
N ARG A 199 10.85 -11.61 2.39
CA ARG A 199 11.16 -10.80 1.21
C ARG A 199 12.67 -10.60 1.03
N GLY A 200 13.41 -10.52 2.15
CA GLY A 200 14.85 -10.25 2.17
C GLY A 200 15.18 -8.77 1.96
N ASP A 201 16.45 -8.46 2.12
CA ASP A 201 16.96 -7.09 2.12
C ASP A 201 17.29 -6.54 0.73
N ASP A 202 17.48 -7.40 -0.26
CA ASP A 202 17.81 -6.96 -1.62
C ASP A 202 16.58 -6.37 -2.33
N GLY A 203 16.83 -5.50 -3.30
CA GLY A 203 15.77 -4.89 -4.09
C GLY A 203 16.28 -3.81 -5.03
N THR A 204 15.37 -3.17 -5.70
CA THR A 204 15.58 -1.95 -6.49
C THR A 204 15.64 -0.73 -5.56
N GLY A 205 16.07 0.43 -6.05
CA GLY A 205 16.26 1.63 -5.22
C GLY A 205 15.02 2.03 -4.43
N TRP A 206 13.89 2.18 -5.11
CA TRP A 206 12.63 2.52 -4.43
C TRP A 206 12.15 1.42 -3.45
N SER A 207 12.42 0.15 -3.77
CA SER A 207 12.08 -0.96 -2.87
C SER A 207 12.89 -0.92 -1.57
N LEU A 208 14.17 -0.56 -1.66
CA LEU A 208 15.00 -0.32 -0.47
C LEU A 208 14.45 0.83 0.37
N GLY A 209 14.06 1.95 -0.27
CA GLY A 209 13.40 3.08 0.40
C GLY A 209 12.16 2.64 1.19
N TRP A 210 11.28 1.82 0.60
CA TRP A 210 10.14 1.24 1.30
C TRP A 210 10.55 0.37 2.48
N LYS A 211 11.52 -0.52 2.30
CA LYS A 211 11.99 -1.42 3.36
C LYS A 211 12.63 -0.66 4.53
N ILE A 212 13.36 0.44 4.27
CA ILE A 212 13.89 1.33 5.32
C ILE A 212 12.74 1.86 6.18
N ASN A 213 11.68 2.37 5.54
CA ASN A 213 10.50 2.89 6.25
C ASN A 213 9.78 1.81 7.05
N PHE A 214 9.60 0.61 6.50
CA PHE A 214 8.98 -0.50 7.24
C PHE A 214 9.78 -0.87 8.49
N TRP A 215 11.11 -1.00 8.39
CA TRP A 215 11.95 -1.32 9.54
C TRP A 215 11.96 -0.19 10.58
N ALA A 216 11.93 1.07 10.14
CA ALA A 216 11.78 2.21 11.05
C ALA A 216 10.44 2.17 11.81
N ARG A 217 9.33 1.87 11.14
CA ARG A 217 8.01 1.67 11.77
C ARG A 217 7.97 0.51 12.75
N LEU A 218 8.74 -0.55 12.48
CA LEU A 218 8.93 -1.69 13.39
C LEU A 218 9.95 -1.40 14.51
N ARG A 219 10.46 -0.16 14.59
CA ARG A 219 11.46 0.29 15.58
C ARG A 219 12.77 -0.49 15.55
N ASP A 220 13.12 -1.05 14.41
CA ASP A 220 14.43 -1.67 14.18
C ASP A 220 15.36 -0.72 13.42
N GLY A 221 15.86 0.29 14.15
CA GLY A 221 16.75 1.30 13.59
C GLY A 221 18.08 0.74 13.06
N ASN A 222 18.57 -0.35 13.63
CA ASN A 222 19.80 -0.99 13.15
C ASN A 222 19.59 -1.64 11.77
N HIS A 223 18.44 -2.28 11.56
CA HIS A 223 18.12 -2.86 10.26
C HIS A 223 17.81 -1.76 9.23
N ALA A 224 17.08 -0.72 9.62
CA ALA A 224 16.84 0.44 8.76
C ALA A 224 18.16 1.10 8.32
N LEU A 225 19.11 1.31 9.24
CA LEU A 225 20.44 1.85 8.92
C LEU A 225 21.24 0.95 7.97
N LYS A 226 21.21 -0.37 8.17
CA LYS A 226 21.84 -1.33 7.26
C LYS A 226 21.33 -1.19 5.82
N LEU A 227 20.02 -1.03 5.64
CA LEU A 227 19.41 -0.85 4.33
C LEU A 227 19.70 0.54 3.75
N PHE A 228 19.79 1.56 4.60
CA PHE A 228 20.20 2.91 4.20
C PHE A 228 21.64 2.92 3.66
N ASP A 229 22.57 2.24 4.32
CA ASP A 229 23.94 2.04 3.81
C ASP A 229 23.95 1.31 2.46
N GLN A 230 23.04 0.35 2.30
CA GLN A 230 22.88 -0.34 1.02
C GLN A 230 22.32 0.58 -0.08
N GLN A 231 21.37 1.45 0.25
CA GLN A 231 20.80 2.43 -0.66
C GLN A 231 21.84 3.47 -1.14
N LEU A 232 22.79 3.84 -0.29
CA LEU A 232 23.84 4.80 -0.62
C LEU A 232 24.98 4.19 -1.44
N ARG A 233 25.00 2.90 -1.72
CA ARG A 233 26.06 2.28 -2.54
C ARG A 233 26.05 2.84 -3.94
N PHE A 234 27.22 3.29 -4.36
CA PHE A 234 27.41 3.84 -5.70
C PHE A 234 27.13 2.80 -6.80
N LYS A 235 26.40 3.20 -7.82
CA LYS A 235 26.11 2.42 -9.01
C LYS A 235 26.72 3.06 -10.26
N ALA A 236 27.62 2.33 -10.92
CA ALA A 236 28.24 2.74 -12.17
C ALA A 236 27.44 2.29 -13.41
N SER A 237 26.67 1.20 -13.30
CA SER A 237 25.93 0.62 -14.41
C SER A 237 24.49 1.12 -14.46
N THR A 238 24.06 1.50 -15.66
CA THR A 238 22.67 1.90 -15.97
C THR A 238 21.86 0.80 -16.68
N GLY A 239 22.39 -0.43 -16.72
CA GLY A 239 21.68 -1.58 -17.30
C GLY A 239 20.36 -1.85 -16.57
N MET A 240 19.34 -2.37 -17.28
CA MET A 240 18.03 -2.64 -16.70
C MET A 240 18.07 -3.87 -15.80
N ASN A 241 17.44 -3.75 -14.63
CA ASN A 241 17.20 -4.84 -13.69
C ASN A 241 15.94 -4.50 -12.86
N TYR A 242 14.99 -5.42 -12.83
CA TYR A 242 13.70 -5.20 -12.16
C TYR A 242 13.56 -5.90 -10.80
N SER A 243 14.56 -6.65 -10.36
CA SER A 243 14.46 -7.45 -9.14
C SER A 243 15.40 -7.00 -8.04
N HIS A 244 16.60 -6.54 -8.40
CA HIS A 244 17.67 -6.19 -7.45
C HIS A 244 18.61 -5.14 -8.06
N GLY A 245 19.65 -4.81 -7.33
CA GLY A 245 20.67 -3.90 -7.84
C GLY A 245 20.47 -2.44 -7.42
N GLY A 246 19.63 -2.19 -6.42
CA GLY A 246 19.44 -0.85 -5.83
C GLY A 246 20.71 -0.20 -5.36
N GLY A 247 20.69 1.10 -5.22
CA GLY A 247 21.82 1.96 -4.82
C GLY A 247 21.61 3.37 -5.37
N THR A 248 22.69 4.16 -5.44
CA THR A 248 22.65 5.57 -5.84
C THR A 248 23.62 5.86 -6.98
N TYR A 249 23.18 6.61 -7.99
CA TYR A 249 24.00 7.11 -9.09
C TYR A 249 24.73 8.42 -8.72
N GLU A 250 25.69 8.84 -9.55
CA GLU A 250 26.46 10.10 -9.34
C GLU A 250 25.58 11.34 -9.22
N ASN A 251 24.42 11.36 -9.88
CA ASN A 251 23.44 12.44 -9.82
C ASN A 251 22.51 12.38 -8.61
N LEU A 252 22.78 11.50 -7.65
CA LEU A 252 22.02 11.25 -6.44
C LEU A 252 20.63 10.63 -6.66
N PHE A 253 20.30 10.20 -7.87
CA PHE A 253 19.10 9.43 -8.13
C PHE A 253 19.30 7.97 -7.72
N ASP A 254 18.23 7.33 -7.30
CA ASP A 254 18.29 5.91 -6.98
C ASP A 254 18.34 5.02 -8.22
N ALA A 255 18.93 3.86 -8.06
CA ALA A 255 19.01 2.85 -9.09
C ALA A 255 17.88 1.87 -8.98
N HIS A 256 16.96 1.97 -9.95
CA HIS A 256 15.97 0.88 -10.12
C HIS A 256 16.65 -0.46 -10.50
N PRO A 257 17.69 -0.60 -11.41
CA PRO A 257 18.15 0.20 -12.57
C PRO A 257 17.18 0.16 -13.76
N PRO A 258 17.07 1.17 -14.66
CA PRO A 258 17.80 2.44 -14.68
C PRO A 258 17.41 3.37 -13.52
N PHE A 259 17.79 4.66 -13.60
CA PHE A 259 17.55 5.61 -12.52
C PHE A 259 16.07 5.87 -12.25
N GLN A 260 15.76 6.15 -11.00
CA GLN A 260 14.50 6.74 -10.52
C GLN A 260 14.80 7.86 -9.52
N ILE A 261 13.81 8.67 -9.20
CA ILE A 261 14.00 9.83 -8.31
C ILE A 261 13.49 9.50 -6.91
N ASP A 262 12.43 8.76 -6.81
CA ASP A 262 11.58 8.55 -5.65
C ASP A 262 12.25 7.76 -4.50
N GLY A 263 13.07 6.76 -4.80
CA GLY A 263 13.64 5.88 -3.80
C GLY A 263 14.54 6.59 -2.78
N ASN A 264 15.43 7.50 -3.23
CA ASN A 264 16.33 8.23 -2.31
C ASN A 264 15.56 9.27 -1.48
N PHE A 265 14.56 9.94 -2.05
CA PHE A 265 13.72 10.86 -1.28
C PHE A 265 12.92 10.10 -0.23
N GLY A 266 12.28 9.01 -0.59
CA GLY A 266 11.51 8.16 0.33
C GLY A 266 12.37 7.57 1.45
N ALA A 267 13.60 7.14 1.16
CA ALA A 267 14.53 6.60 2.15
C ALA A 267 14.95 7.63 3.21
N VAL A 268 15.10 8.90 2.82
CA VAL A 268 15.57 9.97 3.72
C VAL A 268 14.41 10.59 4.51
N SER A 269 13.24 10.75 3.90
CA SER A 269 12.10 11.41 4.54
C SER A 269 11.34 10.50 5.52
N GLY A 270 11.41 9.21 5.35
CA GLY A 270 10.77 8.23 6.24
C GLY A 270 11.60 7.92 7.45
#